data_ad1784f8dad0b38eb353024f45fd7110
#
_entry.id   ad1784f8dad0b38eb353024f45fd7110
#
_cell.length_a   1.000
_cell.length_b   1.000
_cell.length_c   1.000
_cell.angle_alpha   90.00
_cell.angle_beta   90.00
_cell.angle_gamma   90.00
#
_symmetry.space_group_name_H-M   'P 1'
#
loop_
_entity.id
_entity.type
_entity.pdbx_description
1 polymer ?
#
loop_
_entity_poly.entity_id
_entity_poly.type
_entity_poly.pdbx_seq_one_letter_code
_entity_poly.pdbx_strand_id
1 'polypeptide(L)'
;ARPVVFDVPQASAEVRADLETIQRAWRGCEGRTASEQAACMVSTLLQEHAPGMASVSAAGLLGTPLGLHMLDAIRHDPRACVEAYNTAARVHPGVCKVLDTSGQIELPLWVVSGQTRRPAYVADLDSPASLQPRALVNTAIMRGSVADVFIHGTGGWLYDEVMESWMQNWLQWQLSPRLMVSGTVRLPQCDDASIQSSLANIRDDVRRERHGPSRGLGDLRA
;
A
#
# COMPACT_ATOMS: atom_id res chain seq x y z
N ALA A 1 3.29 -2.12 20.33
CA ALA A 1 3.11 -0.76 19.79
C ALA A 1 1.95 -0.09 20.51
N ARG A 2 2.12 1.14 21.03
CA ARG A 2 1.00 1.88 21.62
C ARG A 2 0.08 2.32 20.48
N PRO A 3 -1.26 2.16 20.60
CA PRO A 3 -2.17 2.68 19.61
C PRO A 3 -2.01 4.21 19.56
N VAL A 4 -1.84 4.76 18.37
CA VAL A 4 -1.92 6.21 18.16
C VAL A 4 -3.40 6.56 18.25
N VAL A 5 -3.79 7.13 19.37
CA VAL A 5 -5.15 7.67 19.56
C VAL A 5 -5.17 9.04 18.90
N PHE A 6 -5.82 9.15 17.77
CA PHE A 6 -6.17 10.46 17.22
C PHE A 6 -7.35 11.00 18.03
N ASP A 7 -7.10 11.91 18.93
CA ASP A 7 -8.16 12.69 19.55
C ASP A 7 -8.61 13.74 18.51
N VAL A 8 -9.83 13.57 17.99
CA VAL A 8 -10.46 14.53 17.08
C VAL A 8 -11.55 15.25 17.88
N PRO A 9 -11.23 16.36 18.55
CA PRO A 9 -12.12 17.00 19.53
C PRO A 9 -13.46 17.47 18.96
N GLN A 10 -13.60 17.58 17.66
CA GLN A 10 -14.76 18.12 16.94
C GLN A 10 -15.45 17.10 16.01
N ALA A 11 -15.12 15.81 16.15
CA ALA A 11 -15.78 14.78 15.37
C ALA A 11 -17.28 14.73 15.66
N SER A 12 -18.12 14.61 14.63
CA SER A 12 -19.55 14.34 14.79
C SER A 12 -19.78 13.07 15.58
N ALA A 13 -20.98 12.88 16.16
CA ALA A 13 -21.31 11.66 16.87
C ALA A 13 -21.13 10.40 16.01
N GLU A 14 -21.44 10.50 14.71
CA GLU A 14 -21.26 9.42 13.72
C GLU A 14 -19.80 9.04 13.55
N VAL A 15 -18.90 10.02 13.33
CA VAL A 15 -17.46 9.78 13.20
C VAL A 15 -16.88 9.16 14.48
N ARG A 16 -17.38 9.55 15.66
CA ARG A 16 -16.96 8.92 16.93
C ARG A 16 -17.40 7.46 17.01
N ALA A 17 -18.64 7.16 16.62
CA ALA A 17 -19.15 5.79 16.58
C ALA A 17 -18.33 4.91 15.61
N ASP A 18 -17.96 5.43 14.44
CA ASP A 18 -17.10 4.73 13.48
C ASP A 18 -15.71 4.48 14.05
N LEU A 19 -15.11 5.47 14.71
CA LEU A 19 -13.81 5.33 15.38
C LEU A 19 -13.86 4.29 16.51
N GLU A 20 -14.91 4.26 17.31
CA GLU A 20 -15.10 3.25 18.35
C GLU A 20 -15.24 1.84 17.76
N THR A 21 -15.95 1.71 16.65
CA THR A 21 -16.09 0.44 15.91
C THR A 21 -14.74 -0.05 15.38
N ILE A 22 -13.97 0.83 14.75
CA ILE A 22 -12.61 0.52 14.27
C ILE A 22 -11.69 0.13 15.43
N GLN A 23 -11.73 0.87 16.54
CA GLN A 23 -10.93 0.58 17.73
C GLN A 23 -11.31 -0.76 18.37
N ARG A 24 -12.60 -1.09 18.42
CA ARG A 24 -13.09 -2.37 18.92
C ARG A 24 -12.58 -3.53 18.07
N ALA A 25 -12.72 -3.42 16.74
CA ALA A 25 -12.22 -4.42 15.80
C ALA A 25 -10.70 -4.59 15.91
N TRP A 26 -9.94 -3.48 16.07
CA TRP A 26 -8.50 -3.51 16.27
C TRP A 26 -8.10 -4.26 17.54
N ARG A 27 -8.74 -3.96 18.69
CA ARG A 27 -8.47 -4.63 19.97
C ARG A 27 -8.84 -6.12 19.93
N GLY A 28 -9.90 -6.48 19.24
CA GLY A 28 -10.29 -7.89 19.07
C GLY A 28 -9.26 -8.74 18.30
N CYS A 29 -8.29 -8.10 17.67
CA CYS A 29 -7.22 -8.74 16.88
C CYS A 29 -5.84 -8.67 17.57
N GLU A 30 -5.77 -8.37 18.86
CA GLU A 30 -4.51 -8.30 19.62
C GLU A 30 -3.78 -9.65 19.67
N GLY A 31 -2.48 -9.61 19.90
CA GLY A 31 -1.61 -10.80 19.97
C GLY A 31 -1.02 -11.24 18.63
N ARG A 32 -1.26 -10.49 17.54
CA ARG A 32 -0.75 -10.73 16.20
C ARG A 32 0.33 -9.70 15.82
N THR A 33 1.05 -9.95 14.74
CA THR A 33 1.89 -8.91 14.14
C THR A 33 1.01 -7.73 13.71
N ALA A 34 1.57 -6.53 13.58
CA ALA A 34 0.80 -5.34 13.16
C ALA A 34 0.10 -5.55 11.81
N SER A 35 0.71 -6.29 10.89
CA SER A 35 0.13 -6.61 9.58
C SER A 35 -1.05 -7.58 9.71
N GLU A 36 -0.90 -8.64 10.53
CA GLU A 36 -1.97 -9.60 10.79
C GLU A 36 -3.12 -8.97 11.58
N GLN A 37 -2.81 -8.10 12.53
CA GLN A 37 -3.81 -7.36 13.28
C GLN A 37 -4.62 -6.44 12.37
N ALA A 38 -3.96 -5.72 11.45
CA ALA A 38 -4.63 -4.88 10.46
C ALA A 38 -5.52 -5.71 9.51
N ALA A 39 -5.02 -6.82 9.00
CA ALA A 39 -5.79 -7.72 8.13
C ALA A 39 -7.01 -8.32 8.86
N CYS A 40 -6.83 -8.74 10.11
CA CYS A 40 -7.91 -9.23 10.96
C CYS A 40 -8.96 -8.15 11.20
N MET A 41 -8.56 -6.93 11.57
CA MET A 41 -9.46 -5.80 11.76
C MET A 41 -10.29 -5.51 10.50
N VAL A 42 -9.64 -5.41 9.35
CA VAL A 42 -10.32 -5.17 8.07
C VAL A 42 -11.30 -6.30 7.77
N SER A 43 -10.90 -7.56 7.97
CA SER A 43 -11.78 -8.71 7.76
C SER A 43 -13.01 -8.67 8.67
N THR A 44 -12.83 -8.29 9.95
CA THR A 44 -13.94 -8.16 10.92
C THR A 44 -14.91 -7.06 10.50
N LEU A 45 -14.41 -5.89 10.10
CA LEU A 45 -15.23 -4.78 9.63
C LEU A 45 -15.97 -5.12 8.33
N LEU A 46 -15.33 -5.82 7.39
CA LEU A 46 -15.98 -6.26 6.16
C LEU A 46 -17.11 -7.25 6.43
N GLN A 47 -16.91 -8.20 7.35
CA GLN A 47 -17.98 -9.15 7.72
C GLN A 47 -19.19 -8.46 8.35
N GLU A 48 -18.95 -7.42 9.15
CA GLU A 48 -20.00 -6.66 9.83
C GLU A 48 -20.77 -5.73 8.87
N HIS A 49 -20.05 -5.02 7.97
CA HIS A 49 -20.64 -3.97 7.14
C HIS A 49 -20.87 -4.38 5.68
N ALA A 50 -20.19 -5.41 5.21
CA ALA A 50 -20.29 -5.89 3.83
C ALA A 50 -20.21 -7.45 3.81
N PRO A 51 -21.23 -8.13 4.33
CA PRO A 51 -21.23 -9.59 4.38
C PRO A 51 -21.08 -10.17 2.97
N GLY A 52 -20.19 -11.14 2.83
CA GLY A 52 -19.85 -11.75 1.54
C GLY A 52 -18.58 -11.19 0.87
N MET A 53 -18.01 -10.12 1.41
CA MET A 53 -16.66 -9.67 1.00
C MET A 53 -15.58 -10.44 1.76
N ALA A 54 -14.51 -10.79 1.05
CA ALA A 54 -13.32 -11.41 1.64
C ALA A 54 -12.11 -10.47 1.49
N SER A 55 -11.24 -10.47 2.49
CA SER A 55 -9.95 -9.79 2.41
C SER A 55 -8.84 -10.81 2.17
N VAL A 56 -7.91 -10.49 1.28
CA VAL A 56 -6.73 -11.30 1.02
C VAL A 56 -5.50 -10.45 1.34
N SER A 57 -4.57 -11.00 2.13
CA SER A 57 -3.31 -10.31 2.39
C SER A 57 -2.41 -10.30 1.15
N ALA A 58 -1.57 -9.27 1.01
CA ALA A 58 -0.60 -9.20 -0.07
C ALA A 58 0.32 -10.44 -0.13
N ALA A 59 0.77 -10.93 1.02
CA ALA A 59 1.55 -12.17 1.10
C ALA A 59 0.73 -13.39 0.63
N GLY A 60 -0.56 -13.43 0.96
CA GLY A 60 -1.47 -14.50 0.51
C GLY A 60 -1.61 -14.56 -1.01
N LEU A 61 -1.54 -13.42 -1.70
CA LEU A 61 -1.59 -13.37 -3.16
C LEU A 61 -0.39 -14.08 -3.82
N LEU A 62 0.82 -13.94 -3.25
CA LEU A 62 1.99 -14.69 -3.75
C LEU A 62 1.86 -16.20 -3.54
N GLY A 63 1.09 -16.65 -2.56
CA GLY A 63 0.80 -18.06 -2.31
C GLY A 63 -0.26 -18.66 -3.24
N THR A 64 -0.95 -17.87 -4.05
CA THR A 64 -1.89 -18.38 -5.06
C THR A 64 -1.15 -19.12 -6.18
N PRO A 65 -1.82 -20.02 -6.92
CA PRO A 65 -1.19 -20.71 -8.06
C PRO A 65 -0.55 -19.75 -9.06
N LEU A 66 -1.20 -18.61 -9.33
CA LEU A 66 -0.67 -17.58 -10.23
C LEU A 66 0.53 -16.84 -9.60
N GLY A 67 0.46 -16.51 -8.31
CA GLY A 67 1.58 -15.89 -7.60
C GLY A 67 2.81 -16.79 -7.57
N LEU A 68 2.63 -18.08 -7.31
CA LEU A 68 3.70 -19.09 -7.37
C LEU A 68 4.28 -19.21 -8.79
N HIS A 69 3.42 -19.23 -9.82
CA HIS A 69 3.89 -19.25 -11.21
C HIS A 69 4.71 -17.99 -11.55
N MET A 70 4.30 -16.82 -11.10
CA MET A 70 5.11 -15.59 -11.25
C MET A 70 6.45 -15.70 -10.55
N LEU A 71 6.49 -16.21 -9.30
CA LEU A 71 7.76 -16.41 -8.59
C LEU A 71 8.69 -17.38 -9.30
N ASP A 72 8.15 -18.45 -9.86
CA ASP A 72 8.93 -19.42 -10.62
C ASP A 72 9.45 -18.82 -11.93
N ALA A 73 8.65 -18.03 -12.63
CA ALA A 73 9.09 -17.29 -13.82
C ALA A 73 10.19 -16.27 -13.48
N ILE A 74 10.09 -15.56 -12.35
CA ILE A 74 11.13 -14.65 -11.86
C ILE A 74 12.42 -15.43 -11.55
N ARG A 75 12.33 -16.61 -10.91
CA ARG A 75 13.50 -17.45 -10.61
C ARG A 75 14.18 -17.94 -11.87
N HIS A 76 13.38 -18.32 -12.87
CA HIS A 76 13.90 -18.85 -14.13
C HIS A 76 14.68 -17.80 -14.92
N ASP A 77 14.12 -16.59 -15.06
CA ASP A 77 14.77 -15.47 -15.75
C ASP A 77 14.41 -14.11 -15.08
N PRO A 78 15.12 -13.76 -13.99
CA PRO A 78 14.89 -12.50 -13.32
C PRO A 78 15.23 -11.28 -14.18
N ARG A 79 16.16 -11.43 -15.13
CA ARG A 79 16.57 -10.35 -16.03
C ARG A 79 15.46 -10.02 -17.00
N ALA A 80 14.87 -11.00 -17.67
CA ALA A 80 13.75 -10.79 -18.60
C ALA A 80 12.55 -10.14 -17.88
N CYS A 81 12.23 -10.57 -16.66
CA CYS A 81 11.19 -9.94 -15.83
C CYS A 81 11.44 -8.44 -15.64
N VAL A 82 12.66 -8.09 -15.19
CA VAL A 82 13.01 -6.71 -14.82
C VAL A 82 13.21 -5.82 -16.05
N GLU A 83 13.74 -6.35 -17.14
CA GLU A 83 13.87 -5.61 -18.42
C GLU A 83 12.50 -5.28 -19.00
N ALA A 84 11.55 -6.21 -19.00
CA ALA A 84 10.18 -5.98 -19.44
C ALA A 84 9.47 -4.94 -18.53
N TYR A 85 9.65 -5.06 -17.20
CA TYR A 85 9.14 -4.08 -16.24
C TYR A 85 9.70 -2.68 -16.51
N ASN A 86 11.02 -2.57 -16.63
CA ASN A 86 11.70 -1.29 -16.85
C ASN A 86 11.33 -0.67 -18.19
N THR A 87 11.11 -1.47 -19.23
CA THR A 87 10.63 -1.01 -20.53
C THR A 87 9.25 -0.39 -20.40
N ALA A 88 8.31 -1.07 -19.73
CA ALA A 88 6.98 -0.56 -19.48
C ALA A 88 6.99 0.72 -18.61
N ALA A 89 7.81 0.74 -17.54
CA ALA A 89 7.91 1.88 -16.64
C ALA A 89 8.47 3.14 -17.32
N ARG A 90 9.38 3.00 -18.29
CA ARG A 90 9.96 4.14 -19.04
C ARG A 90 8.97 4.80 -20.01
N VAL A 91 7.93 4.08 -20.44
CA VAL A 91 6.85 4.67 -21.28
C VAL A 91 6.05 5.70 -20.50
N HIS A 92 5.94 5.52 -19.17
CA HIS A 92 5.19 6.41 -18.27
C HIS A 92 6.09 6.98 -17.18
N PRO A 93 6.98 7.96 -17.51
CA PRO A 93 7.92 8.53 -16.54
C PRO A 93 7.21 9.13 -15.32
N GLY A 94 7.72 8.82 -14.12
CA GLY A 94 7.14 9.32 -12.87
C GLY A 94 5.98 8.49 -12.30
N VAL A 95 5.45 7.53 -13.05
CA VAL A 95 4.41 6.62 -12.54
C VAL A 95 5.02 5.52 -11.67
N CYS A 96 6.02 4.82 -12.19
CA CYS A 96 6.72 3.75 -11.48
C CYS A 96 8.22 4.00 -11.45
N LYS A 97 8.85 3.60 -10.33
CA LYS A 97 10.31 3.60 -10.24
C LYS A 97 10.88 2.49 -11.13
N VAL A 98 11.87 2.82 -11.94
CA VAL A 98 12.68 1.83 -12.66
C VAL A 98 13.48 1.00 -11.65
N LEU A 99 13.49 -0.32 -11.83
CA LEU A 99 14.23 -1.25 -10.97
C LEU A 99 15.73 -1.19 -11.29
N ASP A 100 16.56 -1.25 -10.25
CA ASP A 100 18.02 -1.16 -10.42
C ASP A 100 18.59 -2.47 -10.94
N THR A 101 19.44 -2.38 -11.96
CA THR A 101 20.15 -3.50 -12.57
C THR A 101 21.67 -3.27 -12.66
N SER A 102 22.16 -2.17 -12.06
CA SER A 102 23.59 -1.81 -12.13
C SER A 102 24.50 -2.70 -11.27
N GLY A 103 23.94 -3.33 -10.24
CA GLY A 103 24.63 -4.26 -9.36
C GLY A 103 23.85 -5.58 -9.26
N GLN A 104 23.24 -5.81 -8.11
CA GLN A 104 22.27 -6.88 -7.96
C GLN A 104 20.96 -6.51 -8.65
N ILE A 105 20.31 -7.46 -9.30
CA ILE A 105 19.03 -7.23 -9.96
C ILE A 105 17.95 -7.02 -8.90
N GLU A 106 17.42 -5.79 -8.82
CA GLU A 106 16.26 -5.44 -8.00
C GLU A 106 14.99 -6.06 -8.61
N LEU A 107 14.21 -6.75 -7.78
CA LEU A 107 12.97 -7.40 -8.19
C LEU A 107 11.74 -6.52 -7.90
N PRO A 108 10.59 -6.74 -8.56
CA PRO A 108 9.33 -6.06 -8.27
C PRO A 108 8.66 -6.58 -6.99
N LEU A 109 9.47 -6.95 -6.01
CA LEU A 109 9.10 -7.54 -4.73
C LEU A 109 9.73 -6.75 -3.58
N TRP A 110 9.19 -6.96 -2.38
CA TRP A 110 9.77 -6.51 -1.11
C TRP A 110 10.23 -7.71 -0.31
N VAL A 111 11.29 -7.54 0.45
CA VAL A 111 11.61 -8.38 1.62
C VAL A 111 11.08 -7.67 2.85
N VAL A 112 10.27 -8.38 3.62
CA VAL A 112 9.74 -7.89 4.90
C VAL A 112 10.34 -8.68 6.04
N SER A 113 10.93 -7.97 7.01
CA SER A 113 11.51 -8.55 8.21
C SER A 113 11.11 -7.71 9.43
N GLY A 114 10.32 -8.29 10.30
CA GLY A 114 9.75 -7.57 11.45
C GLY A 114 8.94 -6.36 11.03
N GLN A 115 9.38 -5.15 11.41
CA GLN A 115 8.70 -3.89 11.08
C GLN A 115 9.33 -3.14 9.90
N THR A 116 10.32 -3.74 9.24
CA THR A 116 11.05 -3.10 8.15
C THR A 116 10.79 -3.79 6.82
N ARG A 117 10.87 -3.03 5.75
CA ARG A 117 10.85 -3.56 4.38
C ARG A 117 11.99 -2.95 3.58
N ARG A 118 12.57 -3.76 2.70
CA ARG A 118 13.55 -3.32 1.71
C ARG A 118 13.23 -3.89 0.33
N PRO A 119 13.79 -3.35 -0.75
CA PRO A 119 13.75 -4.00 -2.06
C PRO A 119 14.25 -5.45 -1.97
N ALA A 120 13.59 -6.33 -2.72
CA ALA A 120 14.07 -7.71 -2.91
C ALA A 120 15.04 -7.75 -4.09
N TYR A 121 16.01 -8.64 -4.00
CA TYR A 121 17.00 -8.94 -5.03
C TYR A 121 16.95 -10.44 -5.35
N VAL A 122 17.64 -10.86 -6.42
CA VAL A 122 17.64 -12.27 -6.86
C VAL A 122 18.03 -13.25 -5.73
N ALA A 123 19.01 -12.88 -4.90
CA ALA A 123 19.43 -13.71 -3.77
C ALA A 123 18.34 -13.93 -2.70
N ASP A 124 17.32 -13.08 -2.64
CA ASP A 124 16.21 -13.21 -1.70
C ASP A 124 15.17 -14.27 -2.12
N LEU A 125 15.22 -14.73 -3.36
CA LEU A 125 14.30 -15.76 -3.88
C LEU A 125 14.44 -17.10 -3.15
N ASP A 126 15.56 -17.35 -2.49
CA ASP A 126 15.81 -18.55 -1.68
C ASP A 126 15.01 -18.53 -0.37
N SER A 127 14.47 -17.37 0.02
CA SER A 127 13.70 -17.19 1.26
C SER A 127 12.28 -16.64 0.98
N PRO A 128 11.43 -17.40 0.28
CA PRO A 128 10.15 -16.90 -0.23
C PRO A 128 9.17 -16.46 0.86
N ALA A 129 9.29 -16.99 2.08
CA ALA A 129 8.41 -16.64 3.20
C ALA A 129 8.53 -15.15 3.62
N SER A 130 9.63 -14.50 3.31
CA SER A 130 9.85 -13.07 3.59
C SER A 130 9.44 -12.16 2.42
N LEU A 131 9.12 -12.72 1.26
CA LEU A 131 8.78 -11.96 0.08
C LEU A 131 7.34 -11.46 0.14
N GLN A 132 7.17 -10.21 -0.30
CA GLN A 132 5.85 -9.61 -0.51
C GLN A 132 5.80 -8.91 -1.87
N PRO A 133 4.66 -8.94 -2.55
CA PRO A 133 4.51 -8.28 -3.84
C PRO A 133 4.52 -6.76 -3.69
N ARG A 134 5.12 -6.06 -4.65
CA ARG A 134 4.86 -4.63 -4.86
C ARG A 134 3.50 -4.43 -5.51
N ALA A 135 3.02 -3.19 -5.52
CA ALA A 135 1.67 -2.85 -5.99
C ALA A 135 1.33 -3.44 -7.37
N LEU A 136 2.22 -3.33 -8.35
CA LEU A 136 1.97 -3.88 -9.69
C LEU A 136 1.86 -5.41 -9.71
N VAL A 137 2.65 -6.11 -8.89
CA VAL A 137 2.55 -7.58 -8.75
C VAL A 137 1.22 -7.97 -8.11
N ASN A 138 0.79 -7.24 -7.06
CA ASN A 138 -0.51 -7.44 -6.44
C ASN A 138 -1.63 -7.33 -7.47
N THR A 139 -1.64 -6.23 -8.22
CA THR A 139 -2.68 -5.97 -9.21
C THR A 139 -2.64 -7.00 -10.35
N ALA A 140 -1.44 -7.41 -10.80
CA ALA A 140 -1.30 -8.44 -11.82
C ALA A 140 -1.89 -9.78 -11.38
N ILE A 141 -1.64 -10.21 -10.14
CA ILE A 141 -2.19 -11.46 -9.60
C ILE A 141 -3.72 -11.32 -9.43
N MET A 142 -4.21 -10.21 -8.89
CA MET A 142 -5.64 -9.97 -8.72
C MET A 142 -6.38 -10.02 -10.06
N ARG A 143 -5.87 -9.33 -11.07
CA ARG A 143 -6.47 -9.28 -12.40
C ARG A 143 -6.27 -10.54 -13.24
N GLY A 144 -5.24 -11.29 -12.95
CA GLY A 144 -4.95 -12.54 -13.65
C GLY A 144 -5.68 -13.77 -13.11
N SER A 145 -6.15 -13.73 -11.85
CA SER A 145 -6.68 -14.94 -11.20
C SER A 145 -7.91 -14.77 -10.32
N VAL A 146 -8.22 -13.54 -9.88
CA VAL A 146 -9.27 -13.32 -8.87
C VAL A 146 -10.43 -12.50 -9.41
N ALA A 147 -10.15 -11.46 -10.17
CA ALA A 147 -11.14 -10.49 -10.59
C ALA A 147 -11.59 -10.72 -12.03
N ASP A 148 -12.89 -10.78 -12.27
CA ASP A 148 -13.47 -10.72 -13.62
C ASP A 148 -13.43 -9.29 -14.18
N VAL A 149 -13.55 -8.30 -13.29
CA VAL A 149 -13.42 -6.87 -13.59
C VAL A 149 -12.69 -6.21 -12.43
N PHE A 150 -11.71 -5.37 -12.73
CA PHE A 150 -10.95 -4.64 -11.73
C PHE A 150 -11.32 -3.16 -11.72
N ILE A 151 -11.70 -2.63 -10.57
CA ILE A 151 -12.13 -1.24 -10.43
C ILE A 151 -11.02 -0.42 -9.78
N HIS A 152 -10.59 0.62 -10.47
CA HIS A 152 -9.60 1.58 -9.99
C HIS A 152 -10.19 2.97 -9.78
N GLY A 153 -9.60 3.71 -8.86
CA GLY A 153 -9.68 5.18 -8.85
C GLY A 153 -8.76 5.78 -9.92
N THR A 154 -8.88 7.10 -10.10
CA THR A 154 -8.10 7.86 -11.10
C THR A 154 -6.58 7.69 -10.96
N GLY A 155 -6.06 7.59 -9.73
CA GLY A 155 -4.63 7.43 -9.47
C GLY A 155 -4.06 6.07 -9.89
N GLY A 156 -4.88 5.02 -9.92
CA GLY A 156 -4.43 3.67 -10.29
C GLY A 156 -4.34 3.42 -11.79
N TRP A 157 -5.03 4.21 -12.60
CA TRP A 157 -5.17 3.98 -14.04
C TRP A 157 -3.84 3.88 -14.79
N LEU A 158 -2.93 4.84 -14.56
CA LEU A 158 -1.61 4.86 -15.21
C LEU A 158 -0.70 3.72 -14.72
N TYR A 159 -0.82 3.35 -13.44
CA TYR A 159 -0.09 2.18 -12.92
C TYR A 159 -0.50 0.89 -13.62
N ASP A 160 -1.79 0.75 -13.94
CA ASP A 160 -2.29 -0.41 -14.66
C ASP A 160 -1.81 -0.47 -16.11
N GLU A 161 -1.61 0.66 -16.78
CA GLU A 161 -1.02 0.69 -18.12
C GLU A 161 0.41 0.14 -18.12
N VAL A 162 1.20 0.54 -17.13
CA VAL A 162 2.55 -0.02 -16.93
C VAL A 162 2.48 -1.52 -16.66
N MET A 163 1.59 -1.94 -15.78
CA MET A 163 1.44 -3.34 -15.40
C MET A 163 0.96 -4.22 -16.57
N GLU A 164 -0.04 -3.77 -17.34
CA GLU A 164 -0.53 -4.48 -18.52
C GLU A 164 0.58 -4.65 -19.58
N SER A 165 1.32 -3.56 -19.87
CA SER A 165 2.45 -3.60 -20.79
C SER A 165 3.55 -4.55 -20.30
N TRP A 166 3.84 -4.53 -18.99
CA TRP A 166 4.81 -5.44 -18.39
C TRP A 166 4.38 -6.91 -18.52
N MET A 167 3.15 -7.25 -18.11
CA MET A 167 2.63 -8.62 -18.16
C MET A 167 2.54 -9.15 -19.59
N GLN A 168 2.12 -8.30 -20.52
CA GLN A 168 2.05 -8.67 -21.94
C GLN A 168 3.45 -8.94 -22.52
N ASN A 169 4.43 -8.09 -22.21
CA ASN A 169 5.78 -8.22 -22.75
C ASN A 169 6.59 -9.36 -22.12
N TRP A 170 6.31 -9.67 -20.83
CA TRP A 170 7.07 -10.68 -20.09
C TRP A 170 6.44 -12.07 -20.16
N LEU A 171 5.14 -12.18 -19.83
CA LEU A 171 4.43 -13.47 -19.70
C LEU A 171 3.37 -13.69 -20.79
N GLN A 172 3.14 -12.70 -21.65
CA GLN A 172 2.09 -12.70 -22.67
C GLN A 172 0.68 -12.92 -22.07
N TRP A 173 0.47 -12.45 -20.85
CA TRP A 173 -0.79 -12.60 -20.16
C TRP A 173 -1.80 -11.55 -20.59
N GLN A 174 -3.03 -12.02 -20.81
CA GLN A 174 -4.21 -11.18 -20.89
C GLN A 174 -4.85 -11.10 -19.51
N LEU A 175 -4.97 -9.87 -19.01
CA LEU A 175 -5.56 -9.59 -17.71
C LEU A 175 -7.04 -9.23 -17.84
N SER A 176 -7.80 -9.42 -16.75
CA SER A 176 -9.20 -9.01 -16.72
C SER A 176 -9.36 -7.52 -17.04
N PRO A 177 -10.50 -7.10 -17.62
CA PRO A 177 -10.75 -5.71 -17.93
C PRO A 177 -10.74 -4.84 -16.68
N ARG A 178 -10.39 -3.56 -16.86
CA ARG A 178 -10.40 -2.56 -15.78
C ARG A 178 -11.45 -1.49 -16.05
N LEU A 179 -12.02 -0.97 -14.97
CA LEU A 179 -12.90 0.19 -14.98
C LEU A 179 -12.29 1.28 -14.12
N MET A 180 -12.37 2.52 -14.57
CA MET A 180 -12.06 3.68 -13.77
C MET A 180 -13.34 4.26 -13.17
N VAL A 181 -13.38 4.34 -11.84
CA VAL A 181 -14.47 4.98 -11.12
C VAL A 181 -13.92 6.17 -10.34
N SER A 182 -14.55 7.31 -10.52
CA SER A 182 -14.23 8.53 -9.77
C SER A 182 -15.49 9.09 -9.15
N GLY A 183 -15.36 9.62 -7.94
CA GLY A 183 -16.44 10.27 -7.22
C GLY A 183 -15.93 11.52 -6.52
N THR A 184 -16.74 12.55 -6.47
CA THR A 184 -16.49 13.74 -5.66
C THR A 184 -17.47 13.76 -4.50
N VAL A 185 -16.94 13.65 -3.28
CA VAL A 185 -17.73 13.85 -2.06
C VAL A 185 -17.53 15.29 -1.61
N ARG A 186 -18.63 16.03 -1.51
CA ARG A 186 -18.60 17.34 -0.86
C ARG A 186 -18.89 17.12 0.62
N LEU A 187 -17.88 17.37 1.45
CA LEU A 187 -18.10 17.40 2.89
C LEU A 187 -19.03 18.57 3.20
N PRO A 188 -20.00 18.42 4.14
CA PRO A 188 -20.77 19.54 4.62
C PRO A 188 -19.78 20.60 5.12
N GLN A 189 -19.97 21.84 4.64
CA GLN A 189 -19.09 22.95 5.05
C GLN A 189 -19.18 23.09 6.57
N CYS A 190 -18.09 22.78 7.25
CA CYS A 190 -17.86 23.34 8.57
C CYS A 190 -17.73 24.85 8.37
N ASP A 191 -18.29 25.66 9.28
CA ASP A 191 -18.21 27.12 9.24
C ASP A 191 -16.82 27.57 8.80
N ASP A 192 -16.74 28.35 7.71
CA ASP A 192 -15.48 28.84 7.16
C ASP A 192 -14.58 29.49 8.23
N ALA A 193 -15.17 30.09 9.26
CA ALA A 193 -14.47 30.68 10.41
C ALA A 193 -13.70 29.63 11.23
N SER A 194 -14.24 28.43 11.44
CA SER A 194 -13.58 27.38 12.22
C SER A 194 -12.43 26.73 11.43
N ILE A 195 -12.59 26.60 10.12
CA ILE A 195 -11.53 26.09 9.23
C ILE A 195 -10.38 27.11 9.13
N GLN A 196 -10.70 28.39 8.98
CA GLN A 196 -9.69 29.45 8.90
C GLN A 196 -8.91 29.57 10.22
N SER A 197 -9.56 29.46 11.37
CA SER A 197 -8.88 29.48 12.67
C SER A 197 -7.99 28.24 12.88
N SER A 198 -8.45 27.05 12.48
CA SER A 198 -7.66 25.82 12.53
C SER A 198 -6.46 25.86 11.60
N LEU A 199 -6.61 26.37 10.38
CA LEU A 199 -5.52 26.57 9.43
C LEU A 199 -4.51 27.62 9.92
N ALA A 200 -4.97 28.70 10.56
CA ALA A 200 -4.10 29.70 11.16
C ALA A 200 -3.26 29.08 12.30
N ASN A 201 -3.88 28.32 13.19
CA ASN A 201 -3.20 27.63 14.28
C ASN A 201 -2.13 26.64 13.75
N ILE A 202 -2.47 25.81 12.76
CA ILE A 202 -1.53 24.86 12.15
C ILE A 202 -0.35 25.61 11.49
N ARG A 203 -0.62 26.72 10.79
CA ARG A 203 0.43 27.56 10.20
C ARG A 203 1.36 28.15 11.23
N ASP A 204 0.81 28.62 12.37
CA ASP A 204 1.58 29.18 13.46
C ASP A 204 2.39 28.11 14.20
N ASP A 205 1.90 26.90 14.34
CA ASP A 205 2.63 25.77 14.91
C ASP A 205 3.80 25.35 14.02
N VAL A 206 3.56 25.17 12.71
CA VAL A 206 4.61 24.89 11.72
C VAL A 206 5.66 26.01 11.68
N ARG A 207 5.24 27.27 11.83
CA ARG A 207 6.15 28.42 11.87
C ARG A 207 6.98 28.44 13.16
N ARG A 208 6.39 28.08 14.30
CA ARG A 208 7.09 27.94 15.59
C ARG A 208 8.11 26.80 15.56
N GLU A 209 7.78 25.65 14.96
CA GLU A 209 8.72 24.55 14.80
C GLU A 209 9.89 24.90 13.86
N ARG A 210 9.62 25.65 12.79
CA ARG A 210 10.66 26.08 11.84
C ARG A 210 11.57 27.19 12.36
N HIS A 211 11.05 28.04 13.23
CA HIS A 211 11.76 29.25 13.73
C HIS A 211 11.97 29.24 15.24
N GLY A 212 11.57 28.17 15.94
CA GLY A 212 11.92 27.97 17.34
C GLY A 212 13.43 27.89 17.51
N PRO A 213 14.00 28.41 18.60
CA PRO A 213 15.42 28.28 18.85
C PRO A 213 15.77 26.79 18.85
N SER A 214 16.68 26.40 17.97
CA SER A 214 17.27 25.07 17.93
C SER A 214 17.70 24.72 19.36
N ARG A 215 16.99 23.77 20.00
CA ARG A 215 17.50 23.17 21.24
C ARG A 215 18.80 22.51 20.87
N GLY A 216 19.89 23.16 21.32
CA GLY A 216 21.24 22.70 21.10
C GLY A 216 21.35 21.23 21.51
N LEU A 217 21.94 20.42 20.65
CA LEU A 217 22.52 19.12 20.96
C LEU A 217 23.72 19.33 21.94
N GLY A 218 23.41 19.66 23.15
CA GLY A 218 24.41 19.89 24.19
C GLY A 218 23.80 19.58 25.54
N ASP A 219 23.68 18.28 25.85
CA ASP A 219 23.70 17.74 27.22
C ASP A 219 23.32 16.24 27.19
N LEU A 220 24.16 15.45 26.53
CA LEU A 220 24.24 14.00 26.75
C LEU A 220 25.71 13.63 26.97
N ARG A 221 26.34 14.21 28.02
CA ARG A 221 27.53 13.71 28.66
C ARG A 221 27.47 14.10 30.15
N ALA A 222 26.95 13.25 30.97
CA ALA A 222 27.35 12.99 32.35
C ALA A 222 26.76 11.64 32.75
#